data_ff6c0530f54ca3941405525c1a7d7ac9
#
_entry.id   ff6c0530f54ca3941405525c1a7d7ac9
#
_cell.length_a   1.000
_cell.length_b   1.000
_cell.length_c   1.000
_cell.angle_alpha   90.00
_cell.angle_beta   90.00
_cell.angle_gamma   90.00
#
_symmetry.space_group_name_H-M   'P 1'
#
loop_
_entity.id
_entity.type
_entity.pdbx_description
1 polymer ?
#
loop_
_entity_poly.entity_id
_entity_poly.type
_entity_poly.pdbx_seq_one_letter_code
_entity_poly.pdbx_strand_id
1 'polypeptide(L)'
;KYFQKSQLKRYWKEAFKLNDAAPIVDFINKKGITGNAFADSVSKKFLEEYDGAMEILKLIPKNYSFHDFKTKKIGYPRLMQLYFTNMIRNNPHYLNLSGTGSGKTLSAVLASRIMDCKVTLVICPNDVVEQWGGNPAKGKNGDIKDIFPDSVVYSKDDVFTAEFDSKKHQYLVLNWEKFQIDSVVNKLLKLQKQKIDLIVLDEIQFVKIRGKVAGTRRQRLEGFINGIKATNPKVKVVGLSATPVINELSEGRSLLNLVTGVTLDDKNLKVNPNVGNAVALHEKFVVSRSSALLLNEPGKF
;
A
#
# COMPACT_ATOMS: atom_id res chain seq x y z
N LYS A 1 12.11 -8.81 29.00
CA LYS A 1 11.93 -10.24 29.42
C LYS A 1 10.47 -10.68 29.38
N TYR A 2 9.55 -9.93 28.76
CA TYR A 2 8.11 -10.16 28.94
C TYR A 2 7.51 -11.16 27.96
N PHE A 3 8.17 -11.43 26.82
CA PHE A 3 7.70 -12.42 25.87
C PHE A 3 8.83 -13.35 25.47
N GLN A 4 8.65 -14.63 25.69
CA GLN A 4 9.47 -15.59 24.94
C GLN A 4 9.00 -15.56 23.50
N LYS A 5 9.93 -15.33 22.59
CA LYS A 5 9.67 -15.18 21.14
C LYS A 5 8.83 -16.33 20.55
N SER A 6 8.99 -17.54 21.09
CA SER A 6 8.22 -18.72 20.71
C SER A 6 6.74 -18.67 21.12
N GLN A 7 6.45 -18.11 22.30
CA GLN A 7 5.08 -17.99 22.81
C GLN A 7 4.31 -16.92 22.03
N LEU A 8 4.91 -15.75 21.84
CA LEU A 8 4.32 -14.70 21.03
C LEU A 8 4.00 -15.19 19.61
N LYS A 9 4.94 -15.92 19.00
CA LYS A 9 4.78 -16.53 17.70
C LYS A 9 3.58 -17.47 17.60
N ARG A 10 3.33 -18.26 18.66
CA ARG A 10 2.19 -19.16 18.73
C ARG A 10 0.87 -18.41 18.77
N TYR A 11 0.74 -17.41 19.65
CA TYR A 11 -0.49 -16.64 19.78
C TYR A 11 -0.80 -15.80 18.54
N TRP A 12 0.20 -15.22 17.92
CA TRP A 12 0.05 -14.56 16.63
C TRP A 12 -0.47 -15.49 15.56
N LYS A 13 0.08 -16.70 15.49
CA LYS A 13 -0.36 -17.70 14.51
C LYS A 13 -1.82 -18.10 14.72
N GLU A 14 -2.25 -18.22 15.95
CA GLU A 14 -3.65 -18.54 16.30
C GLU A 14 -4.58 -17.38 15.94
N ALA A 15 -4.25 -16.15 16.32
CA ALA A 15 -5.02 -14.96 15.97
C ALA A 15 -5.16 -14.79 14.46
N PHE A 16 -4.08 -14.99 13.71
CA PHE A 16 -4.11 -14.96 12.26
C PHE A 16 -5.02 -16.03 11.64
N LYS A 17 -4.94 -17.24 12.15
CA LYS A 17 -5.73 -18.36 11.64
C LYS A 17 -7.22 -18.18 11.88
N LEU A 18 -7.57 -17.58 13.01
CA LEU A 18 -8.95 -17.40 13.44
C LEU A 18 -9.53 -16.03 13.10
N ASN A 19 -8.71 -15.09 12.58
CA ASN A 19 -9.05 -13.68 12.52
C ASN A 19 -9.60 -13.16 13.87
N ASP A 20 -8.96 -13.56 14.95
CA ASP A 20 -9.40 -13.29 16.31
C ASP A 20 -8.24 -12.80 17.18
N ALA A 21 -8.46 -11.73 17.94
CA ALA A 21 -7.50 -11.15 18.85
C ALA A 21 -7.52 -11.82 20.25
N ALA A 22 -8.55 -12.58 20.58
CA ALA A 22 -8.73 -13.17 21.91
C ALA A 22 -7.50 -13.96 22.39
N PRO A 23 -6.83 -14.80 21.58
CA PRO A 23 -5.65 -15.52 22.05
C PRO A 23 -4.50 -14.63 22.49
N ILE A 24 -4.36 -13.43 21.88
CA ILE A 24 -3.31 -12.46 22.24
C ILE A 24 -3.69 -11.72 23.51
N VAL A 25 -4.94 -11.28 23.62
CA VAL A 25 -5.48 -10.60 24.81
C VAL A 25 -5.40 -11.52 26.03
N ASP A 26 -5.80 -12.77 25.88
CA ASP A 26 -5.69 -13.79 26.94
C ASP A 26 -4.25 -14.00 27.40
N PHE A 27 -3.30 -14.02 26.46
CA PHE A 27 -1.89 -14.14 26.80
C PHE A 27 -1.40 -12.93 27.60
N ILE A 28 -1.74 -11.72 27.18
CA ILE A 28 -1.38 -10.48 27.87
C ILE A 28 -1.93 -10.50 29.29
N ASN A 29 -3.21 -10.85 29.46
CA ASN A 29 -3.88 -10.92 30.76
C ASN A 29 -3.28 -11.99 31.68
N LYS A 30 -3.05 -13.20 31.18
CA LYS A 30 -2.44 -14.30 31.93
C LYS A 30 -1.02 -14.00 32.41
N LYS A 31 -0.29 -13.15 31.70
CA LYS A 31 1.07 -12.77 32.08
C LYS A 31 1.15 -11.57 33.00
N GLY A 32 0.01 -10.98 33.37
CA GLY A 32 -0.02 -9.81 34.24
C GLY A 32 0.73 -8.62 33.65
N ILE A 33 0.70 -8.46 32.33
CA ILE A 33 1.37 -7.37 31.63
C ILE A 33 0.54 -6.08 31.73
N THR A 34 -0.63 -6.16 32.33
CA THR A 34 -1.50 -5.02 32.66
C THR A 34 -0.94 -4.23 33.83
N GLY A 35 -1.17 -2.92 33.83
CA GLY A 35 -0.66 -2.00 34.85
C GLY A 35 0.72 -1.42 34.56
N ASN A 36 1.31 -1.74 33.40
CA ASN A 36 2.47 -1.07 32.86
C ASN A 36 2.02 -0.18 31.70
N ALA A 37 2.20 1.14 31.82
CA ALA A 37 1.73 2.13 30.85
C ALA A 37 2.16 1.82 29.39
N PHE A 38 3.34 1.24 29.22
CA PHE A 38 3.83 0.83 27.89
C PHE A 38 3.06 -0.37 27.36
N ALA A 39 2.88 -1.42 28.18
CA ALA A 39 2.14 -2.62 27.79
C ALA A 39 0.68 -2.32 27.50
N ASP A 40 0.06 -1.47 28.32
CA ASP A 40 -1.32 -1.01 28.13
C ASP A 40 -1.48 -0.21 26.84
N SER A 41 -0.53 0.68 26.54
CA SER A 41 -0.51 1.44 25.30
C SER A 41 -0.37 0.53 24.06
N VAL A 42 0.53 -0.47 24.11
CA VAL A 42 0.70 -1.43 23.02
C VAL A 42 -0.53 -2.30 22.80
N SER A 43 -1.14 -2.75 23.90
CA SER A 43 -2.37 -3.58 23.87
C SER A 43 -3.55 -2.79 23.30
N LYS A 44 -3.74 -1.55 23.76
CA LYS A 44 -4.77 -0.66 23.25
C LYS A 44 -4.62 -0.41 21.76
N LYS A 45 -3.42 -0.05 21.32
CA LYS A 45 -3.13 0.19 19.91
C LYS A 45 -3.38 -1.05 19.06
N PHE A 46 -2.97 -2.24 19.55
CA PHE A 46 -3.23 -3.49 18.85
C PHE A 46 -4.73 -3.73 18.68
N LEU A 47 -5.54 -3.55 19.73
CA LEU A 47 -6.98 -3.73 19.65
C LEU A 47 -7.64 -2.76 18.69
N GLU A 48 -7.26 -1.48 18.72
CA GLU A 48 -7.76 -0.47 17.78
C GLU A 48 -7.44 -0.84 16.33
N GLU A 49 -6.21 -1.30 16.05
CA GLU A 49 -5.79 -1.74 14.73
C GLU A 49 -6.51 -3.01 14.29
N TYR A 50 -6.71 -3.94 15.21
CA TYR A 50 -7.45 -5.18 14.97
C TYR A 50 -8.94 -4.91 14.68
N ASP A 51 -9.59 -4.12 15.49
CA ASP A 51 -11.00 -3.75 15.33
C ASP A 51 -11.21 -3.03 13.99
N GLY A 52 -10.32 -2.11 13.63
CA GLY A 52 -10.33 -1.47 12.33
C GLY A 52 -10.19 -2.46 11.16
N ALA A 53 -9.34 -3.48 11.30
CA ALA A 53 -9.21 -4.53 10.30
C ALA A 53 -10.48 -5.41 10.22
N MET A 54 -11.10 -5.72 11.35
CA MET A 54 -12.35 -6.50 11.38
C MET A 54 -13.54 -5.73 10.77
N GLU A 55 -13.58 -4.42 10.91
CA GLU A 55 -14.56 -3.59 10.20
C GLU A 55 -14.41 -3.72 8.67
N ILE A 56 -13.18 -3.75 8.16
CA ILE A 56 -12.93 -3.97 6.73
C ILE A 56 -13.50 -5.33 6.26
N LEU A 57 -13.38 -6.37 7.07
CA LEU A 57 -13.92 -7.69 6.74
C LEU A 57 -15.43 -7.64 6.45
N LYS A 58 -16.17 -6.83 7.21
CA LYS A 58 -17.63 -6.64 7.03
C LYS A 58 -17.97 -5.84 5.75
N LEU A 59 -17.03 -5.02 5.28
CA LEU A 59 -17.20 -4.15 4.12
C LEU A 59 -16.78 -4.78 2.80
N ILE A 60 -16.25 -6.00 2.81
CA ILE A 60 -15.80 -6.67 1.58
C ILE A 60 -16.99 -6.81 0.63
N PRO A 61 -16.88 -6.28 -0.62
CA PRO A 61 -17.96 -6.39 -1.60
C PRO A 61 -18.30 -7.84 -1.93
N LYS A 62 -19.59 -8.11 -2.18
CA LYS A 62 -20.09 -9.48 -2.45
C LYS A 62 -19.47 -10.14 -3.69
N ASN A 63 -18.98 -9.34 -4.63
CA ASN A 63 -18.33 -9.82 -5.86
C ASN A 63 -16.82 -10.02 -5.72
N TYR A 64 -16.29 -9.99 -4.48
CA TYR A 64 -14.93 -10.41 -4.18
C TYR A 64 -14.73 -11.88 -4.53
N SER A 65 -13.71 -12.19 -5.32
CA SER A 65 -13.52 -13.52 -5.89
C SER A 65 -12.06 -14.01 -5.89
N PHE A 66 -11.21 -13.39 -5.10
CA PHE A 66 -9.82 -13.84 -5.02
C PHE A 66 -9.74 -15.31 -4.60
N HIS A 67 -9.02 -16.11 -5.39
CA HIS A 67 -8.79 -17.52 -5.10
C HIS A 67 -7.38 -17.74 -4.59
N ASP A 68 -7.26 -18.46 -3.48
CA ASP A 68 -5.97 -18.90 -2.95
C ASP A 68 -5.30 -19.85 -3.94
N PHE A 69 -4.03 -19.59 -4.27
CA PHE A 69 -3.29 -20.37 -5.27
C PHE A 69 -3.15 -21.85 -4.93
N LYS A 70 -3.09 -22.18 -3.63
CA LYS A 70 -2.89 -23.57 -3.17
C LYS A 70 -4.20 -24.33 -3.09
N THR A 71 -5.22 -23.70 -2.52
CA THR A 71 -6.50 -24.38 -2.22
C THR A 71 -7.52 -24.24 -3.35
N LYS A 72 -7.31 -23.29 -4.28
CA LYS A 72 -8.26 -22.95 -5.35
C LYS A 72 -9.65 -22.53 -4.84
N LYS A 73 -9.79 -22.31 -3.54
CA LYS A 73 -11.02 -21.78 -2.91
C LYS A 73 -10.93 -20.26 -2.80
N ILE A 74 -12.07 -19.61 -2.63
CA ILE A 74 -12.09 -18.17 -2.32
C ILE A 74 -11.29 -17.97 -1.04
N GLY A 75 -10.22 -17.19 -1.14
CA GLY A 75 -9.32 -16.88 -0.05
C GLY A 75 -9.75 -15.59 0.63
N TYR A 76 -10.09 -15.64 1.90
CA TYR A 76 -10.32 -14.41 2.66
C TYR A 76 -9.03 -13.61 2.80
N PRO A 77 -9.11 -12.26 2.79
CA PRO A 77 -7.95 -11.42 3.06
C PRO A 77 -7.37 -11.75 4.43
N ARG A 78 -6.06 -11.81 4.52
CA ARG A 78 -5.35 -11.99 5.79
C ARG A 78 -5.52 -10.74 6.66
N LEU A 79 -5.42 -10.88 7.98
CA LEU A 79 -5.52 -9.76 8.93
C LEU A 79 -4.68 -8.55 8.50
N MET A 80 -3.47 -8.79 8.03
CA MET A 80 -2.60 -7.76 7.47
C MET A 80 -3.22 -6.98 6.32
N GLN A 81 -3.79 -7.70 5.36
CA GLN A 81 -4.37 -7.09 4.17
C GLN A 81 -5.59 -6.24 4.56
N LEU A 82 -6.37 -6.70 5.53
CA LEU A 82 -7.47 -5.95 6.12
C LEU A 82 -6.97 -4.69 6.85
N TYR A 83 -5.91 -4.84 7.65
CA TYR A 83 -5.26 -3.71 8.33
C TYR A 83 -4.80 -2.64 7.34
N PHE A 84 -4.07 -3.03 6.29
CA PHE A 84 -3.62 -2.07 5.27
C PHE A 84 -4.76 -1.42 4.54
N THR A 85 -5.78 -2.18 4.20
CA THR A 85 -7.00 -1.66 3.59
C THR A 85 -7.63 -0.59 4.48
N ASN A 86 -7.70 -0.83 5.80
CA ASN A 86 -8.19 0.15 6.76
C ASN A 86 -7.32 1.41 6.81
N MET A 87 -6.00 1.24 6.80
CA MET A 87 -5.07 2.37 6.80
C MET A 87 -5.17 3.20 5.52
N ILE A 88 -5.27 2.58 4.35
CA ILE A 88 -5.48 3.27 3.09
C ILE A 88 -6.82 4.03 3.12
N ARG A 89 -7.87 3.39 3.61
CA ARG A 89 -9.21 4.00 3.70
C ARG A 89 -9.21 5.27 4.55
N ASN A 90 -8.53 5.25 5.68
CA ASN A 90 -8.61 6.30 6.69
C ASN A 90 -7.56 7.41 6.53
N ASN A 91 -6.57 7.25 5.65
CA ASN A 91 -5.52 8.23 5.44
C ASN A 91 -5.53 8.80 4.02
N PRO A 92 -5.17 10.07 3.81
CA PRO A 92 -5.06 10.67 2.48
C PRO A 92 -3.87 10.11 1.69
N HIS A 93 -2.86 9.63 2.38
CA HIS A 93 -1.67 8.99 1.82
C HIS A 93 -1.18 7.89 2.75
N TYR A 94 -0.56 6.86 2.18
CA TYR A 94 -0.05 5.74 2.95
C TYR A 94 1.12 5.03 2.26
N LEU A 95 2.05 4.50 3.04
CA LEU A 95 3.13 3.64 2.57
C LEU A 95 2.95 2.24 3.14
N ASN A 96 2.67 1.27 2.28
CA ASN A 96 2.66 -0.12 2.65
C ASN A 96 4.06 -0.70 2.43
N LEU A 97 4.81 -0.82 3.51
CA LEU A 97 6.20 -1.29 3.51
C LEU A 97 6.34 -2.73 4.00
N SER A 98 5.30 -3.52 3.85
CA SER A 98 5.33 -4.93 4.21
C SER A 98 6.24 -5.74 3.28
N GLY A 99 6.75 -6.85 3.78
CA GLY A 99 7.70 -7.71 3.08
C GLY A 99 7.17 -8.25 1.74
N THR A 100 8.06 -8.85 0.98
CA THR A 100 7.74 -9.51 -0.29
C THR A 100 6.72 -10.64 -0.07
N GLY A 101 5.79 -10.80 -1.00
CA GLY A 101 4.77 -11.86 -0.93
C GLY A 101 3.68 -11.64 0.11
N SER A 102 3.61 -10.48 0.76
CA SER A 102 2.59 -10.17 1.77
C SER A 102 1.20 -9.87 1.18
N GLY A 103 1.09 -9.73 -0.14
CA GLY A 103 -0.18 -9.41 -0.81
C GLY A 103 -0.55 -7.92 -0.78
N LYS A 104 0.44 -7.04 -0.93
CA LYS A 104 0.24 -5.59 -1.03
C LYS A 104 -0.77 -5.18 -2.10
N THR A 105 -0.71 -5.85 -3.25
CA THR A 105 -1.64 -5.68 -4.37
C THR A 105 -3.09 -5.86 -3.93
N LEU A 106 -3.39 -6.98 -3.25
CA LEU A 106 -4.74 -7.26 -2.75
C LEU A 106 -5.25 -6.13 -1.85
N SER A 107 -4.41 -5.64 -0.93
CA SER A 107 -4.80 -4.56 -0.02
C SER A 107 -5.17 -3.28 -0.76
N ALA A 108 -4.43 -2.90 -1.79
CA ALA A 108 -4.69 -1.71 -2.59
C ALA A 108 -5.98 -1.84 -3.42
N VAL A 109 -6.18 -2.99 -4.07
CA VAL A 109 -7.39 -3.26 -4.86
C VAL A 109 -8.63 -3.34 -3.95
N LEU A 110 -8.52 -4.02 -2.80
CA LEU A 110 -9.61 -4.10 -1.82
C LEU A 110 -9.97 -2.71 -1.28
N ALA A 111 -8.97 -1.89 -0.94
CA ALA A 111 -9.20 -0.52 -0.47
C ALA A 111 -9.94 0.33 -1.52
N SER A 112 -9.53 0.26 -2.79
CA SER A 112 -10.17 1.00 -3.87
C SER A 112 -11.66 0.66 -4.00
N ARG A 113 -12.02 -0.61 -3.82
CA ARG A 113 -13.42 -1.09 -3.92
C ARG A 113 -14.25 -0.72 -2.70
N ILE A 114 -13.70 -0.84 -1.49
CA ILE A 114 -14.39 -0.46 -0.25
C ILE A 114 -14.62 1.06 -0.18
N MET A 115 -13.70 1.86 -0.72
CA MET A 115 -13.84 3.31 -0.84
C MET A 115 -14.72 3.75 -2.01
N ASP A 116 -15.22 2.82 -2.80
CA ASP A 116 -15.99 3.10 -4.03
C ASP A 116 -15.24 3.98 -5.05
N CYS A 117 -13.92 3.83 -5.14
CA CYS A 117 -13.12 4.54 -6.14
C CYS A 117 -13.59 4.16 -7.55
N LYS A 118 -13.99 5.14 -8.34
CA LYS A 118 -14.41 4.91 -9.72
C LYS A 118 -13.24 4.80 -10.67
N VAL A 119 -12.19 5.58 -10.39
CA VAL A 119 -10.94 5.52 -11.16
C VAL A 119 -9.75 5.34 -10.23
N THR A 120 -9.06 4.21 -10.38
CA THR A 120 -7.80 3.90 -9.68
C THR A 120 -6.66 3.87 -10.67
N LEU A 121 -5.66 4.71 -10.47
CA LEU A 121 -4.43 4.71 -11.26
C LEU A 121 -3.35 3.88 -10.55
N VAL A 122 -2.82 2.88 -11.23
CA VAL A 122 -1.68 2.08 -10.79
C VAL A 122 -0.46 2.42 -11.63
N ILE A 123 0.64 2.78 -10.99
CA ILE A 123 1.93 3.02 -11.64
C ILE A 123 2.91 1.99 -11.08
N CYS A 124 3.46 1.15 -11.94
CA CYS A 124 4.27 0.00 -11.54
C CYS A 124 5.46 -0.22 -12.50
N PRO A 125 6.42 -1.11 -12.19
CA PRO A 125 7.42 -1.55 -13.14
C PRO A 125 6.81 -2.21 -14.38
N ASN A 126 7.51 -2.12 -15.52
CA ASN A 126 6.99 -2.63 -16.78
C ASN A 126 6.72 -4.15 -16.77
N ASP A 127 7.54 -4.90 -16.08
CA ASP A 127 7.44 -6.36 -15.94
C ASP A 127 6.24 -6.83 -15.10
N VAL A 128 5.67 -5.96 -14.26
CA VAL A 128 4.47 -6.29 -13.45
C VAL A 128 3.18 -5.68 -13.99
N VAL A 129 3.19 -4.94 -15.09
CA VAL A 129 1.98 -4.38 -15.72
C VAL A 129 0.97 -5.49 -16.06
N GLU A 130 1.43 -6.60 -16.65
CA GLU A 130 0.57 -7.73 -16.97
C GLU A 130 0.07 -8.48 -15.73
N GLN A 131 0.83 -8.46 -14.63
CA GLN A 131 0.37 -9.02 -13.37
C GLN A 131 -0.79 -8.20 -12.80
N TRP A 132 -0.71 -6.87 -12.80
CA TRP A 132 -1.80 -6.00 -12.36
C TRP A 132 -3.00 -6.05 -13.31
N GLY A 133 -2.76 -5.76 -14.58
CA GLY A 133 -3.81 -5.48 -15.56
C GLY A 133 -4.27 -6.66 -16.39
N GLY A 134 -3.51 -7.76 -16.38
CA GLY A 134 -3.75 -8.90 -17.25
C GLY A 134 -3.17 -8.74 -18.65
N ASN A 135 -3.38 -9.78 -19.45
CA ASN A 135 -3.08 -9.80 -20.86
C ASN A 135 -4.14 -10.63 -21.59
N PRO A 136 -5.19 -10.00 -22.14
CA PRO A 136 -6.28 -10.70 -22.81
C PRO A 136 -5.81 -11.57 -23.99
N ALA A 137 -4.76 -11.13 -24.71
CA ALA A 137 -4.20 -11.91 -25.82
C ALA A 137 -3.57 -13.25 -25.37
N LYS A 138 -3.17 -13.34 -24.10
CA LYS A 138 -2.65 -14.56 -23.47
C LYS A 138 -3.68 -15.24 -22.58
N GLY A 139 -4.94 -14.81 -22.56
CA GLY A 139 -5.99 -15.33 -21.68
C GLY A 139 -5.74 -15.09 -20.18
N LYS A 140 -4.96 -14.05 -19.81
CA LYS A 140 -4.65 -13.73 -18.42
C LYS A 140 -5.47 -12.54 -17.93
N ASN A 141 -6.19 -12.69 -16.82
CA ASN A 141 -7.02 -11.63 -16.23
C ASN A 141 -6.23 -10.56 -15.47
N GLY A 142 -5.10 -10.90 -14.85
CA GLY A 142 -4.37 -10.06 -13.91
C GLY A 142 -5.02 -9.95 -12.53
N ASP A 143 -4.22 -9.54 -11.54
CA ASP A 143 -4.62 -9.53 -10.13
C ASP A 143 -5.90 -8.72 -9.88
N ILE A 144 -6.10 -7.61 -10.59
CA ILE A 144 -7.30 -6.76 -10.41
C ILE A 144 -8.57 -7.54 -10.72
N LYS A 145 -8.63 -8.22 -11.86
CA LYS A 145 -9.81 -9.00 -12.27
C LYS A 145 -9.94 -10.31 -11.53
N ASP A 146 -8.83 -10.90 -11.08
CA ASP A 146 -8.87 -12.08 -10.23
C ASP A 146 -9.46 -11.78 -8.85
N ILE A 147 -9.31 -10.54 -8.35
CA ILE A 147 -9.89 -10.07 -7.09
C ILE A 147 -11.33 -9.61 -7.30
N PHE A 148 -11.59 -8.84 -8.37
CA PHE A 148 -12.91 -8.31 -8.73
C PHE A 148 -13.16 -8.42 -10.24
N PRO A 149 -13.84 -9.47 -10.70
CA PRO A 149 -14.03 -9.76 -12.14
C PRO A 149 -14.79 -8.68 -12.92
N ASP A 150 -15.62 -7.88 -12.24
CA ASP A 150 -16.38 -6.78 -12.84
C ASP A 150 -15.55 -5.51 -13.10
N SER A 151 -14.27 -5.51 -12.73
CA SER A 151 -13.38 -4.37 -12.96
C SER A 151 -13.13 -4.15 -14.45
N VAL A 152 -13.15 -2.89 -14.88
CA VAL A 152 -12.66 -2.48 -16.20
C VAL A 152 -11.18 -2.09 -16.06
N VAL A 153 -10.32 -2.70 -16.85
CA VAL A 153 -8.88 -2.48 -16.76
C VAL A 153 -8.33 -2.03 -18.09
N TYR A 154 -7.69 -0.87 -18.08
CA TYR A 154 -6.91 -0.32 -19.18
C TYR A 154 -5.43 -0.42 -18.80
N SER A 155 -4.59 -0.91 -19.69
CA SER A 155 -3.15 -1.05 -19.43
C SER A 155 -2.31 -0.54 -20.59
N LYS A 156 -1.07 -0.15 -20.29
CA LYS A 156 -0.11 0.37 -21.29
C LYS A 156 -0.68 1.62 -21.99
N ASP A 157 -0.77 1.59 -23.32
CA ASP A 157 -1.23 2.74 -24.10
C ASP A 157 -2.74 2.91 -24.14
N ASP A 158 -3.52 1.85 -23.85
CA ASP A 158 -4.98 1.90 -23.77
C ASP A 158 -5.46 2.83 -22.66
N VAL A 159 -4.63 3.10 -21.65
CA VAL A 159 -4.89 4.07 -20.60
C VAL A 159 -5.20 5.46 -21.15
N PHE A 160 -4.60 5.84 -22.26
CA PHE A 160 -4.76 7.18 -22.85
C PHE A 160 -5.99 7.32 -23.74
N THR A 161 -6.67 6.22 -24.01
CA THR A 161 -7.92 6.17 -24.78
C THR A 161 -9.09 5.67 -23.92
N ALA A 162 -8.87 5.55 -22.60
CA ALA A 162 -9.88 5.07 -21.66
C ALA A 162 -11.13 5.97 -21.65
N GLU A 163 -12.29 5.35 -21.76
CA GLU A 163 -13.57 6.02 -21.57
C GLU A 163 -14.00 5.89 -20.11
N PHE A 164 -14.30 7.03 -19.48
CA PHE A 164 -14.62 7.06 -18.06
C PHE A 164 -16.13 6.91 -17.84
N ASP A 165 -16.49 5.85 -17.11
CA ASP A 165 -17.86 5.53 -16.71
C ASP A 165 -17.97 5.58 -15.17
N SER A 166 -18.74 6.53 -14.66
CA SER A 166 -18.94 6.70 -13.22
C SER A 166 -19.67 5.55 -12.52
N LYS A 167 -20.26 4.63 -13.29
CA LYS A 167 -20.94 3.43 -12.75
C LYS A 167 -19.99 2.25 -12.57
N LYS A 168 -18.81 2.29 -13.17
CA LYS A 168 -17.84 1.18 -13.17
C LYS A 168 -16.62 1.50 -12.31
N HIS A 169 -15.99 0.47 -11.79
CA HIS A 169 -14.67 0.56 -11.17
C HIS A 169 -13.60 0.33 -12.24
N GLN A 170 -12.89 1.39 -12.58
CA GLN A 170 -11.92 1.42 -13.65
C GLN A 170 -10.51 1.53 -13.09
N TYR A 171 -9.61 0.72 -13.65
CA TYR A 171 -8.21 0.69 -13.27
C TYR A 171 -7.36 1.05 -14.49
N LEU A 172 -6.47 2.00 -14.29
CA LEU A 172 -5.52 2.49 -15.28
C LEU A 172 -4.13 2.02 -14.87
N VAL A 173 -3.51 1.12 -15.61
CA VAL A 173 -2.20 0.53 -15.25
C VAL A 173 -1.12 1.05 -16.19
N LEU A 174 -0.27 1.94 -15.66
CA LEU A 174 0.87 2.53 -16.36
C LEU A 174 2.20 2.01 -15.81
N ASN A 175 3.20 1.99 -16.65
CA ASN A 175 4.57 1.70 -16.21
C ASN A 175 5.37 2.98 -15.95
N TRP A 176 6.37 2.88 -15.06
CA TRP A 176 7.25 4.00 -14.68
C TRP A 176 7.95 4.67 -15.85
N GLU A 177 8.29 3.90 -16.90
CA GLU A 177 9.02 4.34 -18.07
C GLU A 177 8.25 5.38 -18.90
N LYS A 178 6.91 5.37 -18.84
CA LYS A 178 6.07 6.38 -19.53
C LYS A 178 6.39 7.81 -19.07
N PHE A 179 6.86 7.99 -17.85
CA PHE A 179 7.25 9.30 -17.32
C PHE A 179 8.63 9.79 -17.81
N GLN A 180 9.33 9.02 -18.63
CA GLN A 180 10.60 9.43 -19.26
C GLN A 180 10.43 9.77 -20.75
N ILE A 181 9.30 9.44 -21.35
CA ILE A 181 9.06 9.55 -22.79
C ILE A 181 8.41 10.91 -23.11
N ASP A 182 9.08 11.74 -23.89
CA ASP A 182 8.60 13.10 -24.20
C ASP A 182 7.29 13.10 -24.99
N SER A 183 7.12 12.18 -25.94
CA SER A 183 5.88 12.06 -26.73
C SER A 183 4.65 11.69 -25.90
N VAL A 184 4.83 11.22 -24.66
CA VAL A 184 3.73 10.82 -23.74
C VAL A 184 3.29 11.99 -22.85
N VAL A 185 4.09 13.05 -22.69
CA VAL A 185 3.81 14.16 -21.78
C VAL A 185 2.42 14.75 -22.01
N ASN A 186 2.05 15.05 -23.25
CA ASN A 186 0.72 15.62 -23.55
C ASN A 186 -0.43 14.65 -23.22
N LYS A 187 -0.21 13.33 -23.35
CA LYS A 187 -1.18 12.32 -22.96
C LYS A 187 -1.34 12.28 -21.44
N LEU A 188 -0.24 12.36 -20.67
CA LEU A 188 -0.27 12.47 -19.21
C LEU A 188 -0.97 13.75 -18.75
N LEU A 189 -0.73 14.89 -19.41
CA LEU A 189 -1.42 16.15 -19.12
C LEU A 189 -2.95 16.07 -19.35
N LYS A 190 -3.40 15.31 -20.32
CA LYS A 190 -4.83 15.06 -20.52
C LYS A 190 -5.38 14.12 -19.44
N LEU A 191 -4.64 13.06 -19.09
CA LEU A 191 -5.05 12.09 -18.09
C LEU A 191 -5.17 12.71 -16.70
N GLN A 192 -4.28 13.62 -16.30
CA GLN A 192 -4.33 14.27 -14.99
C GLN A 192 -5.58 15.16 -14.77
N LYS A 193 -6.28 15.54 -15.86
CA LYS A 193 -7.54 16.28 -15.77
C LYS A 193 -8.75 15.39 -15.44
N GLN A 194 -8.57 14.08 -15.48
CA GLN A 194 -9.62 13.14 -15.11
C GLN A 194 -9.73 13.02 -13.59
N LYS A 195 -10.94 12.73 -13.11
CA LYS A 195 -11.18 12.53 -11.69
C LYS A 195 -10.63 11.14 -11.28
N ILE A 196 -9.38 11.10 -10.87
CA ILE A 196 -8.73 9.91 -10.30
C ILE A 196 -8.95 9.93 -8.79
N ASP A 197 -9.45 8.83 -8.21
CA ASP A 197 -9.80 8.74 -6.78
C ASP A 197 -8.66 8.15 -5.94
N LEU A 198 -7.87 7.23 -6.53
CA LEU A 198 -6.75 6.58 -5.86
C LEU A 198 -5.57 6.44 -6.82
N ILE A 199 -4.39 6.79 -6.34
CA ILE A 199 -3.10 6.53 -7.01
C ILE A 199 -2.34 5.49 -6.21
N VAL A 200 -1.96 4.39 -6.87
CA VAL A 200 -1.13 3.31 -6.32
C VAL A 200 0.23 3.34 -7.02
N LEU A 201 1.29 3.54 -6.25
CA LEU A 201 2.67 3.59 -6.71
C LEU A 201 3.36 2.29 -6.29
N ASP A 202 3.33 1.28 -7.15
CA ASP A 202 3.90 -0.04 -6.84
C ASP A 202 5.41 -0.05 -7.12
N GLU A 203 6.16 -0.71 -6.21
CA GLU A 203 7.62 -0.68 -6.17
C GLU A 203 8.15 0.77 -6.21
N ILE A 204 7.62 1.60 -5.32
CA ILE A 204 7.86 3.05 -5.27
C ILE A 204 9.35 3.43 -5.19
N GLN A 205 10.22 2.53 -4.76
CA GLN A 205 11.67 2.75 -4.74
C GLN A 205 12.29 2.99 -6.13
N PHE A 206 11.59 2.68 -7.21
CA PHE A 206 12.04 3.00 -8.58
C PHE A 206 12.07 4.50 -8.88
N VAL A 207 11.39 5.32 -8.06
CA VAL A 207 11.33 6.78 -8.21
C VAL A 207 11.90 7.55 -7.02
N LYS A 208 12.68 6.89 -6.17
CA LYS A 208 13.43 7.55 -5.10
C LYS A 208 14.51 8.48 -5.70
N ILE A 209 14.77 9.57 -5.01
CA ILE A 209 15.86 10.47 -5.38
C ILE A 209 17.16 9.88 -4.82
N ARG A 210 18.15 9.75 -5.70
CA ARG A 210 19.54 9.43 -5.34
C ARG A 210 20.37 10.69 -5.53
N GLY A 211 21.04 11.13 -4.48
CA GLY A 211 21.79 12.38 -4.51
C GLY A 211 20.93 13.64 -4.37
N LYS A 212 21.40 14.77 -4.92
CA LYS A 212 20.80 16.10 -4.69
C LYS A 212 19.69 16.46 -5.69
N VAL A 213 19.63 15.83 -6.84
CA VAL A 213 18.73 16.21 -7.96
C VAL A 213 17.79 15.06 -8.30
N ALA A 214 16.53 15.39 -8.42
CA ALA A 214 15.51 14.46 -8.90
C ALA A 214 15.68 14.21 -10.39
N GLY A 215 15.71 12.94 -10.81
CA GLY A 215 15.71 12.59 -12.23
C GLY A 215 14.38 12.94 -12.93
N THR A 216 14.42 13.04 -14.25
CA THR A 216 13.25 13.41 -15.11
C THR A 216 11.99 12.61 -14.77
N ARG A 217 12.10 11.30 -14.59
CA ARG A 217 10.98 10.41 -14.20
C ARG A 217 10.30 10.91 -12.93
N ARG A 218 11.09 11.22 -11.90
CA ARG A 218 10.57 11.67 -10.61
C ARG A 218 9.90 13.04 -10.72
N GLN A 219 10.52 13.99 -11.38
CA GLN A 219 9.97 15.35 -11.55
C GLN A 219 8.64 15.32 -12.30
N ARG A 220 8.56 14.56 -13.40
CA ARG A 220 7.31 14.43 -14.17
C ARG A 220 6.21 13.73 -13.39
N LEU A 221 6.57 12.71 -12.60
CA LEU A 221 5.62 12.03 -11.74
C LEU A 221 5.07 12.97 -10.66
N GLU A 222 5.92 13.75 -10.01
CA GLU A 222 5.47 14.75 -9.01
C GLU A 222 4.54 15.79 -9.63
N GLY A 223 4.90 16.34 -10.78
CA GLY A 223 4.05 17.26 -11.53
C GLY A 223 2.70 16.64 -11.90
N PHE A 224 2.72 15.38 -12.33
CA PHE A 224 1.53 14.62 -12.68
C PHE A 224 0.61 14.38 -11.47
N ILE A 225 1.15 13.92 -10.33
CA ILE A 225 0.38 13.73 -9.09
C ILE A 225 -0.19 15.06 -8.60
N ASN A 226 0.58 16.15 -8.64
CA ASN A 226 0.12 17.46 -8.24
C ASN A 226 -1.02 17.98 -9.16
N GLY A 227 -0.94 17.70 -10.46
CA GLY A 227 -2.02 18.01 -11.38
C GLY A 227 -3.30 17.24 -11.08
N ILE A 228 -3.20 15.96 -10.72
CA ILE A 228 -4.36 15.16 -10.27
C ILE A 228 -4.92 15.73 -8.96
N LYS A 229 -4.06 16.07 -7.99
CA LYS A 229 -4.50 16.69 -6.72
C LYS A 229 -5.22 18.03 -6.93
N ALA A 230 -4.82 18.80 -7.91
CA ALA A 230 -5.50 20.04 -8.28
C ALA A 230 -6.90 19.79 -8.86
N THR A 231 -7.07 18.70 -9.62
CA THR A 231 -8.37 18.29 -10.19
C THR A 231 -9.27 17.61 -9.15
N ASN A 232 -8.68 16.76 -8.31
CA ASN A 232 -9.36 16.03 -7.22
C ASN A 232 -8.56 16.15 -5.92
N PRO A 233 -8.81 17.17 -5.06
CA PRO A 233 -8.10 17.32 -3.79
C PRO A 233 -8.29 16.16 -2.80
N LYS A 234 -9.30 15.33 -3.02
CA LYS A 234 -9.58 14.14 -2.20
C LYS A 234 -8.84 12.87 -2.67
N VAL A 235 -8.07 12.96 -3.77
CA VAL A 235 -7.31 11.81 -4.28
C VAL A 235 -6.38 11.27 -3.20
N LYS A 236 -6.38 9.97 -3.04
CA LYS A 236 -5.46 9.29 -2.14
C LYS A 236 -4.22 8.81 -2.90
N VAL A 237 -3.07 8.81 -2.22
CA VAL A 237 -1.79 8.34 -2.78
C VAL A 237 -1.21 7.26 -1.89
N VAL A 238 -0.97 6.09 -2.46
CA VAL A 238 -0.44 4.92 -1.76
C VAL A 238 0.85 4.46 -2.43
N GLY A 239 1.92 4.34 -1.65
CA GLY A 239 3.17 3.73 -2.09
C GLY A 239 3.30 2.30 -1.55
N LEU A 240 3.72 1.38 -2.41
CA LEU A 240 3.98 -0.02 -2.07
C LEU A 240 5.46 -0.31 -2.28
N SER A 241 6.13 -0.87 -1.28
CA SER A 241 7.52 -1.33 -1.39
C SER A 241 7.86 -2.33 -0.28
N ALA A 242 8.66 -3.34 -0.60
CA ALA A 242 9.28 -4.18 0.42
C ALA A 242 10.65 -3.61 0.88
N THR A 243 11.28 -2.76 0.08
CA THR A 243 12.64 -2.23 0.28
C THR A 243 12.69 -0.71 0.09
N PRO A 244 12.10 0.07 1.00
CA PRO A 244 11.96 1.53 0.81
C PRO A 244 13.30 2.27 0.88
N VAL A 245 14.23 1.82 1.70
CA VAL A 245 15.56 2.41 1.88
C VAL A 245 16.60 1.31 1.68
N ILE A 246 17.51 1.53 0.74
CA ILE A 246 18.56 0.55 0.41
C ILE A 246 19.93 1.07 0.82
N ASN A 247 20.27 2.29 0.44
CA ASN A 247 21.62 2.84 0.61
C ASN A 247 21.67 4.02 1.58
N GLU A 248 20.74 4.97 1.47
CA GLU A 248 20.80 6.26 2.17
C GLU A 248 19.45 6.65 2.77
N LEU A 249 19.48 7.34 3.92
CA LEU A 249 18.26 7.86 4.56
C LEU A 249 17.52 8.89 3.70
N SER A 250 18.23 9.58 2.81
CA SER A 250 17.67 10.50 1.82
C SER A 250 16.67 9.82 0.89
N GLU A 251 16.88 8.54 0.56
CA GLU A 251 15.95 7.74 -0.25
C GLU A 251 14.59 7.63 0.45
N GLY A 252 14.58 7.31 1.74
CA GLY A 252 13.36 7.20 2.54
C GLY A 252 12.62 8.52 2.65
N ARG A 253 13.31 9.61 2.94
CA ARG A 253 12.71 10.96 2.95
C ARG A 253 12.10 11.32 1.60
N SER A 254 12.78 10.96 0.52
CA SER A 254 12.29 11.18 -0.84
C SER A 254 10.95 10.46 -1.11
N LEU A 255 10.79 9.22 -0.61
CA LEU A 255 9.53 8.47 -0.75
C LEU A 255 8.40 9.09 0.08
N LEU A 256 8.70 9.52 1.31
CA LEU A 256 7.75 10.25 2.14
C LEU A 256 7.26 11.52 1.44
N ASN A 257 8.18 12.34 0.90
CA ASN A 257 7.82 13.56 0.17
C ASN A 257 6.89 13.27 -1.01
N LEU A 258 7.17 12.20 -1.77
CA LEU A 258 6.34 11.84 -2.92
C LEU A 258 4.91 11.49 -2.51
N VAL A 259 4.76 10.62 -1.52
CA VAL A 259 3.45 10.09 -1.12
C VAL A 259 2.63 11.15 -0.41
N THR A 260 3.25 11.88 0.52
CA THR A 260 2.58 12.93 1.31
C THR A 260 2.32 14.19 0.49
N GLY A 261 3.20 14.52 -0.46
CA GLY A 261 3.23 15.80 -1.14
C GLY A 261 3.80 16.93 -0.28
N VAL A 262 4.35 16.61 0.90
CA VAL A 262 5.01 17.55 1.81
C VAL A 262 6.52 17.49 1.57
N THR A 263 7.15 18.62 1.36
CA THR A 263 8.61 18.69 1.24
C THR A 263 9.24 18.65 2.63
N LEU A 264 9.76 17.49 3.01
CA LEU A 264 10.61 17.34 4.19
C LEU A 264 12.05 17.65 3.77
N ASP A 265 12.64 18.63 4.43
CA ASP A 265 14.02 19.04 4.26
C ASP A 265 14.87 18.74 5.51
N ASP A 266 16.11 19.20 5.56
CA ASP A 266 16.99 18.97 6.69
C ASP A 266 16.57 19.70 7.98
N LYS A 267 15.65 20.68 7.91
CA LYS A 267 15.07 21.30 9.09
C LYS A 267 14.03 20.37 9.75
N ASN A 268 13.30 19.61 8.93
CA ASN A 268 12.20 18.75 9.38
C ASN A 268 12.63 17.31 9.60
N LEU A 269 13.57 16.80 8.78
CA LEU A 269 14.05 15.42 8.83
C LEU A 269 15.47 15.33 8.26
N LYS A 270 16.46 15.33 9.13
CA LYS A 270 17.85 15.16 8.75
C LYS A 270 18.11 13.75 8.21
N VAL A 271 18.94 13.64 7.20
CA VAL A 271 19.25 12.37 6.52
C VAL A 271 20.75 12.05 6.47
N ASN A 272 21.58 12.79 7.22
CA ASN A 272 22.97 12.41 7.41
C ASN A 272 23.04 11.06 8.13
N PRO A 273 23.94 10.14 7.71
CA PRO A 273 24.00 8.79 8.23
C PRO A 273 24.42 8.77 9.70
N ASN A 274 23.47 8.67 10.60
CA ASN A 274 23.64 8.40 12.02
C ASN A 274 22.39 7.74 12.61
N VAL A 275 22.51 7.13 13.77
CA VAL A 275 21.43 6.38 14.43
C VAL A 275 20.23 7.27 14.74
N GLY A 276 20.45 8.49 15.24
CA GLY A 276 19.35 9.40 15.58
C GLY A 276 18.48 9.77 14.37
N ASN A 277 19.11 10.06 13.23
CA ASN A 277 18.38 10.37 12.00
C ASN A 277 17.69 9.12 11.43
N ALA A 278 18.30 7.93 11.55
CA ALA A 278 17.66 6.68 11.16
C ALA A 278 16.40 6.40 12.00
N VAL A 279 16.47 6.64 13.32
CA VAL A 279 15.31 6.52 14.23
C VAL A 279 14.23 7.55 13.85
N ALA A 280 14.61 8.81 13.63
CA ALA A 280 13.65 9.85 13.24
C ALA A 280 12.96 9.53 11.91
N LEU A 281 13.69 9.02 10.91
CA LEU A 281 13.10 8.55 9.66
C LEU A 281 12.18 7.35 9.89
N HIS A 282 12.60 6.40 10.70
CA HIS A 282 11.80 5.24 11.06
C HIS A 282 10.48 5.64 11.73
N GLU A 283 10.51 6.60 12.66
CA GLU A 283 9.30 7.12 13.29
C GLU A 283 8.34 7.75 12.28
N LYS A 284 8.85 8.48 11.30
CA LYS A 284 8.02 9.00 10.20
C LYS A 284 7.39 7.86 9.39
N PHE A 285 8.12 6.79 9.12
CA PHE A 285 7.58 5.61 8.47
C PHE A 285 6.58 4.85 9.34
N VAL A 286 6.72 4.83 10.66
CA VAL A 286 5.78 4.17 11.58
C VAL A 286 4.36 4.73 11.44
N VAL A 287 4.23 6.02 11.21
CA VAL A 287 2.93 6.66 10.97
C VAL A 287 2.33 6.26 9.62
N SER A 288 3.18 5.94 8.64
CA SER A 288 2.79 5.67 7.24
C SER A 288 2.91 4.20 6.83
N ARG A 289 3.35 3.33 7.72
CA ARG A 289 3.59 1.92 7.40
C ARG A 289 2.71 0.99 8.20
N SER A 290 2.52 -0.20 7.69
CA SER A 290 2.20 -1.30 8.54
C SER A 290 3.45 -1.79 9.27
N SER A 291 3.26 -2.27 10.41
CA SER A 291 4.26 -3.07 11.07
C SER A 291 4.36 -4.43 10.35
N ALA A 292 5.43 -4.62 9.58
CA ALA A 292 5.74 -5.92 9.01
C ALA A 292 5.87 -7.01 10.09
N LEU A 293 6.19 -6.61 11.32
CA LEU A 293 6.28 -7.50 12.49
C LEU A 293 4.94 -8.10 12.91
N LEU A 294 3.85 -7.38 12.71
CA LEU A 294 2.52 -7.89 13.00
C LEU A 294 2.10 -8.98 12.02
N LEU A 295 2.78 -9.10 10.91
CA LEU A 295 2.07 -9.46 9.71
C LEU A 295 2.75 -10.47 8.82
N ASN A 296 3.98 -10.80 9.11
CA ASN A 296 4.59 -11.88 8.41
C ASN A 296 4.31 -13.18 9.15
N GLU A 297 3.81 -14.14 8.39
CA GLU A 297 3.75 -15.51 8.89
C GLU A 297 5.08 -15.85 9.54
N PRO A 298 5.07 -16.35 10.77
CA PRO A 298 6.28 -16.79 11.43
C PRO A 298 7.01 -17.80 10.52
N GLY A 299 8.19 -17.46 10.05
CA GLY A 299 9.01 -18.33 9.19
C GLY A 299 9.34 -17.78 7.80
N LYS A 300 8.88 -16.57 7.45
CA LYS A 300 9.26 -15.89 6.21
C LYS A 300 10.21 -14.70 6.42
N PHE A 301 10.99 -14.72 7.52
CA PHE A 301 12.13 -13.83 7.76
C PHE A 301 13.42 -14.61 7.76
#